data_13f36cdc730a0a39c38f99d452cb3b55
#
_entry.id   13f36cdc730a0a39c38f99d452cb3b55
#
_cell.length_a   1.000
_cell.length_b   1.000
_cell.length_c   1.000
_cell.angle_alpha   90.00
_cell.angle_beta   90.00
_cell.angle_gamma   90.00
#
_symmetry.space_group_name_H-M   'P 1'
#
loop_
_entity.id
_entity.type
_entity.pdbx_description
1 polymer ?
#
loop_
_entity_poly.entity_id
_entity_poly.type
_entity_poly.pdbx_seq_one_letter_code
_entity_poly.pdbx_strand_id
1 'polypeptide(L)'
;FLGPLEENKSWSGQGLKGIQRFLNRIYNIFDKFTICEQAFTSLNKITHQTIRNVTEYYNKFQFNKVISQLMIMTNHIYQYEKVDRFQIRILLQLLNPIAPHITEELNQIKLNSKEELVYSSWPKYNISILEEKETTIIIQINGKMKSQLLIPFDTDKSEILKIVEKDEKILRFIKNKKIINTIYVKNKLLNIVLI
;
A
#
# COMPACT_ATOMS: atom_id res chain seq x y z
N PHE A 1 16.63 9.76 7.41
CA PHE A 1 15.31 10.34 7.72
C PHE A 1 15.23 11.85 7.42
N LEU A 2 16.30 12.61 7.60
CA LEU A 2 16.32 14.06 7.41
C LEU A 2 16.04 14.52 5.97
N GLY A 3 16.26 13.67 4.98
CA GLY A 3 16.01 13.95 3.57
C GLY A 3 16.83 13.08 2.62
N PRO A 4 16.80 13.38 1.31
CA PRO A 4 17.66 12.73 0.33
C PRO A 4 19.15 12.93 0.64
N LEU A 5 19.99 11.96 0.25
CA LEU A 5 21.43 12.03 0.49
C LEU A 5 22.12 13.12 -0.32
N GLU A 6 21.54 13.51 -1.46
CA GLU A 6 22.07 14.55 -2.35
C GLU A 6 21.85 15.97 -1.81
N GLU A 7 21.01 16.14 -0.80
CA GLU A 7 20.68 17.45 -0.25
C GLU A 7 21.40 17.72 1.07
N ASN A 8 21.94 18.90 1.21
CA ASN A 8 22.48 19.39 2.49
C ASN A 8 21.31 19.65 3.45
N LYS A 9 21.32 18.98 4.60
CA LYS A 9 20.29 19.15 5.63
C LYS A 9 20.95 19.52 6.96
N SER A 10 20.41 20.52 7.61
CA SER A 10 20.83 20.89 8.97
C SER A 10 20.35 19.81 9.96
N TRP A 11 21.20 19.51 10.92
CA TRP A 11 20.84 18.61 12.02
C TRP A 11 19.64 19.19 12.81
N SER A 12 18.60 18.35 13.02
CA SER A 12 17.43 18.73 13.81
C SER A 12 17.08 17.66 14.84
N GLY A 13 17.09 18.04 16.11
CA GLY A 13 16.65 17.18 17.20
C GLY A 13 15.17 16.81 17.18
N GLN A 14 14.33 17.57 16.45
CA GLN A 14 12.90 17.26 16.32
C GLN A 14 12.66 15.96 15.54
N GLY A 15 13.49 15.68 14.52
CA GLY A 15 13.42 14.44 13.74
C GLY A 15 13.69 13.19 14.57
N LEU A 16 14.60 13.28 15.55
CA LEU A 16 14.94 12.16 16.44
C LEU A 16 13.76 11.64 17.23
N LYS A 17 12.91 12.52 17.77
CA LYS A 17 11.69 12.12 18.51
C LYS A 17 10.72 11.33 17.62
N GLY A 18 10.65 11.66 16.32
CA GLY A 18 9.85 10.93 15.35
C GLY A 18 10.35 9.50 15.11
N ILE A 19 11.66 9.36 14.92
CA ILE A 19 12.31 8.05 14.75
C ILE A 19 12.22 7.21 16.01
N GLN A 20 12.49 7.79 17.17
CA GLN A 20 12.34 7.07 18.45
C GLN A 20 10.91 6.53 18.63
N ARG A 21 9.90 7.34 18.34
CA ARG A 21 8.49 6.88 18.37
C ARG A 21 8.24 5.76 17.37
N PHE A 22 8.81 5.82 16.18
CA PHE A 22 8.69 4.76 15.19
C PHE A 22 9.30 3.45 15.68
N LEU A 23 10.53 3.45 16.17
CA LEU A 23 11.19 2.26 16.70
C LEU A 23 10.45 1.68 17.91
N ASN A 24 9.99 2.54 18.84
CA ASN A 24 9.17 2.12 19.97
C ASN A 24 7.84 1.48 19.52
N ARG A 25 7.22 1.98 18.44
CA ARG A 25 6.02 1.35 17.89
C ARG A 25 6.30 -0.04 17.34
N ILE A 26 7.43 -0.25 16.66
CA ILE A 26 7.83 -1.58 16.19
C ILE A 26 8.05 -2.52 17.38
N TYR A 27 8.75 -2.09 18.41
CA TYR A 27 8.95 -2.85 19.62
C TYR A 27 7.60 -3.24 20.25
N ASN A 28 6.70 -2.29 20.41
CA ASN A 28 5.40 -2.47 21.04
C ASN A 28 4.42 -3.35 20.23
N ILE A 29 4.71 -3.71 18.97
CA ILE A 29 3.89 -4.68 18.21
C ILE A 29 3.78 -5.98 18.99
N PHE A 30 4.87 -6.46 19.56
CA PHE A 30 4.94 -7.73 20.27
C PHE A 30 4.21 -7.77 21.61
N ASP A 31 3.95 -6.60 22.20
CA ASP A 31 3.24 -6.48 23.47
C ASP A 31 1.74 -6.18 23.26
N LYS A 32 1.37 -5.60 22.10
CA LYS A 32 0.00 -5.16 21.82
C LYS A 32 -0.82 -6.14 20.99
N PHE A 33 -0.16 -6.93 20.15
CA PHE A 33 -0.86 -7.75 19.15
C PHE A 33 -0.61 -9.23 19.39
N THR A 34 -1.61 -10.04 19.10
CA THR A 34 -1.45 -11.49 19.04
C THR A 34 -0.76 -11.86 17.73
N ILE A 35 0.44 -12.43 17.84
CA ILE A 35 1.17 -12.95 16.68
C ILE A 35 0.64 -14.35 16.38
N CYS A 36 0.25 -14.59 15.14
CA CYS A 36 -0.28 -15.87 14.67
C CYS A 36 0.49 -16.37 13.44
N GLU A 37 0.33 -17.65 13.16
CA GLU A 37 0.98 -18.31 12.02
C GLU A 37 0.13 -18.28 10.73
N GLN A 38 -1.05 -17.67 10.78
CA GLN A 38 -1.97 -17.59 9.63
C GLN A 38 -1.82 -16.26 8.90
N ALA A 39 -1.59 -16.33 7.59
CA ALA A 39 -1.54 -15.15 6.72
C ALA A 39 -2.90 -14.45 6.65
N PHE A 40 -2.94 -13.17 7.00
CA PHE A 40 -4.11 -12.31 6.77
C PHE A 40 -4.03 -11.71 5.37
N THR A 41 -5.00 -12.04 4.53
CA THR A 41 -5.09 -11.56 3.14
C THR A 41 -5.05 -10.04 3.04
N SER A 42 -5.63 -9.34 4.02
CA SER A 42 -5.69 -7.88 4.07
C SER A 42 -4.32 -7.20 4.21
N LEU A 43 -3.39 -7.78 5.00
CA LEU A 43 -2.02 -7.27 5.13
C LEU A 43 -1.08 -7.75 4.03
N ASN A 44 -1.50 -8.76 3.25
CA ASN A 44 -0.63 -9.39 2.26
C ASN A 44 -0.25 -8.42 1.13
N LYS A 45 -1.22 -7.67 0.60
CA LYS A 45 -0.98 -6.68 -0.46
C LYS A 45 0.01 -5.60 -0.01
N ILE A 46 -0.21 -5.01 1.20
CA ILE A 46 0.70 -3.96 1.71
C ILE A 46 2.09 -4.50 2.00
N THR A 47 2.22 -5.75 2.47
CA THR A 47 3.50 -6.39 2.71
C THR A 47 4.29 -6.53 1.41
N HIS A 48 3.69 -7.10 0.34
CA HIS A 48 4.36 -7.25 -0.95
C HIS A 48 4.65 -5.90 -1.62
N GLN A 49 3.77 -4.92 -1.49
CA GLN A 49 4.02 -3.57 -1.97
C GLN A 49 5.19 -2.91 -1.22
N THR A 50 5.29 -3.13 0.10
CA THR A 50 6.41 -2.63 0.90
C THR A 50 7.72 -3.28 0.49
N ILE A 51 7.76 -4.61 0.29
CA ILE A 51 8.96 -5.30 -0.19
C ILE A 51 9.42 -4.69 -1.52
N ARG A 52 8.53 -4.53 -2.50
CA ARG A 52 8.86 -3.95 -3.81
C ARG A 52 9.43 -2.54 -3.66
N ASN A 53 8.70 -1.66 -2.97
CA ASN A 53 9.06 -0.25 -2.86
C ASN A 53 10.37 -0.06 -2.07
N VAL A 54 10.53 -0.77 -0.96
CA VAL A 54 11.75 -0.71 -0.13
C VAL A 54 12.96 -1.23 -0.89
N THR A 55 12.83 -2.34 -1.64
CA THR A 55 13.90 -2.85 -2.49
C THR A 55 14.32 -1.81 -3.52
N GLU A 56 13.36 -1.17 -4.19
CA GLU A 56 13.65 -0.11 -5.16
C GLU A 56 14.35 1.09 -4.50
N TYR A 57 13.88 1.52 -3.33
CA TYR A 57 14.45 2.65 -2.61
C TYR A 57 15.87 2.38 -2.11
N TYR A 58 16.16 1.16 -1.63
CA TYR A 58 17.53 0.77 -1.28
C TYR A 58 18.46 0.81 -2.49
N ASN A 59 18.04 0.26 -3.63
CA ASN A 59 18.81 0.29 -4.87
C ASN A 59 19.12 1.72 -5.38
N LYS A 60 18.26 2.68 -5.02
CA LYS A 60 18.42 4.10 -5.37
C LYS A 60 19.01 4.95 -4.23
N PHE A 61 19.48 4.35 -3.15
CA PHE A 61 19.97 5.04 -1.94
C PHE A 61 18.98 6.05 -1.33
N GLN A 62 17.66 5.84 -1.52
CA GLN A 62 16.61 6.70 -1.01
C GLN A 62 16.14 6.27 0.39
N PHE A 63 17.05 6.26 1.36
CA PHE A 63 16.82 5.74 2.72
C PHE A 63 15.69 6.46 3.47
N ASN A 64 15.48 7.75 3.21
CA ASN A 64 14.34 8.50 3.74
C ASN A 64 12.99 7.92 3.28
N LYS A 65 12.89 7.45 2.04
CA LYS A 65 11.70 6.79 1.50
C LYS A 65 11.52 5.37 2.06
N VAL A 66 12.63 4.66 2.30
CA VAL A 66 12.59 3.36 2.99
C VAL A 66 11.90 3.51 4.34
N ILE A 67 12.36 4.45 5.16
CA ILE A 67 11.79 4.68 6.50
C ILE A 67 10.31 5.06 6.40
N SER A 68 9.95 5.96 5.49
CA SER A 68 8.56 6.37 5.27
C SER A 68 7.66 5.19 4.87
N GLN A 69 8.15 4.31 3.99
CA GLN A 69 7.41 3.11 3.57
C GLN A 69 7.22 2.11 4.71
N LEU A 70 8.24 1.92 5.54
CA LEU A 70 8.15 1.07 6.74
C LEU A 70 7.20 1.64 7.79
N MET A 71 7.14 2.97 7.93
CA MET A 71 6.13 3.64 8.77
C MET A 71 4.71 3.39 8.27
N ILE A 72 4.49 3.42 6.93
CA ILE A 72 3.19 3.10 6.32
C ILE A 72 2.79 1.65 6.66
N MET A 73 3.69 0.68 6.46
CA MET A 73 3.43 -0.71 6.81
C MET A 73 3.11 -0.88 8.31
N THR A 74 3.89 -0.24 9.18
CA THR A 74 3.63 -0.25 10.63
C THR A 74 2.26 0.34 10.95
N ASN A 75 1.85 1.44 10.32
CA ASN A 75 0.52 2.02 10.51
C ASN A 75 -0.60 1.05 10.11
N HIS A 76 -0.43 0.30 9.02
CA HIS A 76 -1.40 -0.72 8.63
C HIS A 76 -1.46 -1.87 9.65
N ILE A 77 -0.33 -2.35 10.15
CA ILE A 77 -0.30 -3.37 11.21
C ILE A 77 -1.13 -2.91 12.43
N TYR A 78 -1.04 -1.64 12.80
CA TYR A 78 -1.79 -1.09 13.93
C TYR A 78 -3.30 -0.96 13.73
N GLN A 79 -3.83 -1.27 12.55
CA GLN A 79 -5.28 -1.32 12.28
C GLN A 79 -5.91 -2.70 12.58
N TYR A 80 -5.11 -3.69 12.93
CA TYR A 80 -5.55 -5.06 13.18
C TYR A 80 -5.27 -5.46 14.63
N GLU A 81 -6.00 -6.43 15.15
CA GLU A 81 -5.78 -7.01 16.48
C GLU A 81 -4.79 -8.18 16.46
N LYS A 82 -4.67 -8.82 15.32
CA LYS A 82 -3.79 -9.97 15.11
C LYS A 82 -2.87 -9.71 13.91
N VAL A 83 -1.65 -10.17 14.02
CA VAL A 83 -0.63 -9.98 12.98
C VAL A 83 0.06 -11.31 12.68
N ASP A 84 0.29 -11.58 11.41
CA ASP A 84 1.02 -12.74 10.96
C ASP A 84 2.51 -12.60 11.26
N ARG A 85 3.10 -13.67 11.82
CA ARG A 85 4.54 -13.79 12.07
C ARG A 85 5.38 -13.48 10.84
N PHE A 86 4.96 -13.97 9.67
CA PHE A 86 5.66 -13.71 8.41
C PHE A 86 5.75 -12.21 8.10
N GLN A 87 4.65 -11.48 8.26
CA GLN A 87 4.59 -10.04 7.96
C GLN A 87 5.48 -9.24 8.91
N ILE A 88 5.50 -9.61 10.21
CA ILE A 88 6.40 -8.97 11.18
C ILE A 88 7.85 -9.29 10.84
N ARG A 89 8.17 -10.53 10.51
CA ARG A 89 9.54 -10.89 10.10
C ARG A 89 9.98 -10.09 8.87
N ILE A 90 9.11 -9.91 7.87
CA ILE A 90 9.41 -9.06 6.71
C ILE A 90 9.66 -7.61 7.13
N LEU A 91 8.84 -7.03 8.01
CA LEU A 91 9.06 -5.67 8.53
C LEU A 91 10.44 -5.54 9.17
N LEU A 92 10.82 -6.49 10.05
CA LEU A 92 12.12 -6.50 10.71
C LEU A 92 13.26 -6.66 9.70
N GLN A 93 13.11 -7.57 8.73
CA GLN A 93 14.12 -7.84 7.71
C GLN A 93 14.36 -6.63 6.79
N LEU A 94 13.31 -5.94 6.38
CA LEU A 94 13.42 -4.72 5.57
C LEU A 94 14.03 -3.55 6.36
N LEU A 95 13.84 -3.51 7.68
CA LEU A 95 14.41 -2.48 8.55
C LEU A 95 15.85 -2.81 8.98
N ASN A 96 16.26 -4.07 8.96
CA ASN A 96 17.54 -4.54 9.50
C ASN A 96 18.75 -3.76 8.97
N PRO A 97 18.88 -3.40 7.67
CA PRO A 97 20.04 -2.63 7.20
C PRO A 97 20.20 -1.24 7.84
N ILE A 98 19.13 -0.67 8.38
CA ILE A 98 19.14 0.67 8.99
C ILE A 98 19.19 0.60 10.52
N ALA A 99 18.56 -0.40 11.12
CA ALA A 99 18.46 -0.56 12.56
C ALA A 99 18.71 -2.03 13.00
N PRO A 100 19.94 -2.57 12.79
CA PRO A 100 20.22 -3.99 12.99
C PRO A 100 20.01 -4.46 14.42
N HIS A 101 20.40 -3.69 15.44
CA HIS A 101 20.32 -4.14 16.82
C HIS A 101 18.91 -4.43 17.29
N ILE A 102 17.97 -3.49 17.08
CA ILE A 102 16.58 -3.69 17.49
C ILE A 102 15.89 -4.80 16.68
N THR A 103 16.17 -4.90 15.39
CA THR A 103 15.53 -5.90 14.53
C THR A 103 16.02 -7.31 14.83
N GLU A 104 17.33 -7.50 15.08
CA GLU A 104 17.87 -8.80 15.49
C GLU A 104 17.38 -9.21 16.88
N GLU A 105 17.34 -8.29 17.85
CA GLU A 105 16.81 -8.56 19.18
C GLU A 105 15.34 -9.03 19.10
N LEU A 106 14.50 -8.32 18.36
CA LEU A 106 13.09 -8.68 18.20
C LEU A 106 12.92 -10.01 17.46
N ASN A 107 13.73 -10.27 16.45
CA ASN A 107 13.72 -11.54 15.70
C ASN A 107 14.09 -12.72 16.59
N GLN A 108 15.16 -12.60 17.39
CA GLN A 108 15.64 -13.68 18.25
C GLN A 108 14.78 -13.85 19.49
N ILE A 109 14.48 -12.77 20.23
CA ILE A 109 13.80 -12.86 21.53
C ILE A 109 12.28 -12.99 21.35
N LYS A 110 11.66 -12.20 20.49
CA LYS A 110 10.20 -12.16 20.38
C LYS A 110 9.65 -13.14 19.34
N LEU A 111 10.36 -13.36 18.25
CA LEU A 111 9.98 -14.37 17.25
C LEU A 111 10.64 -15.73 17.48
N ASN A 112 11.53 -15.88 18.48
CA ASN A 112 12.29 -17.10 18.75
C ASN A 112 12.98 -17.67 17.49
N SER A 113 13.46 -16.78 16.61
CA SER A 113 14.15 -17.18 15.39
C SER A 113 15.60 -17.57 15.74
N LYS A 114 16.05 -18.72 15.21
CA LYS A 114 17.44 -19.13 15.30
C LYS A 114 18.31 -18.55 14.18
N GLU A 115 17.67 -18.10 13.10
CA GLU A 115 18.33 -17.50 11.95
C GLU A 115 18.41 -15.98 12.16
N GLU A 116 19.60 -15.43 12.02
CA GLU A 116 19.83 -14.00 12.07
C GLU A 116 19.34 -13.35 10.76
N LEU A 117 18.74 -12.15 10.86
CA LEU A 117 18.18 -11.46 9.67
C LEU A 117 19.26 -11.08 8.67
N VAL A 118 20.46 -10.78 9.15
CA VAL A 118 21.59 -10.38 8.28
C VAL A 118 22.03 -11.48 7.33
N TYR A 119 21.84 -12.76 7.70
CA TYR A 119 22.16 -13.90 6.82
C TYR A 119 20.95 -14.41 6.03
N SER A 120 19.76 -13.94 6.33
CA SER A 120 18.57 -14.34 5.61
C SER A 120 18.51 -13.74 4.20
N SER A 121 17.98 -14.49 3.22
CA SER A 121 17.84 -13.97 1.87
C SER A 121 16.83 -12.82 1.83
N TRP A 122 17.13 -11.80 1.01
CA TRP A 122 16.24 -10.65 0.86
C TRP A 122 14.83 -11.07 0.43
N PRO A 123 13.76 -10.51 1.04
CA PRO A 123 12.40 -10.95 0.76
C PRO A 123 11.99 -10.64 -0.68
N LYS A 124 11.27 -11.59 -1.29
CA LYS A 124 10.72 -11.45 -2.64
C LYS A 124 9.25 -11.08 -2.58
N TYR A 125 8.82 -10.18 -3.45
CA TYR A 125 7.41 -9.87 -3.60
C TYR A 125 6.76 -10.68 -4.72
N ASN A 126 5.46 -10.93 -4.58
CA ASN A 126 4.67 -11.60 -5.60
C ASN A 126 3.90 -10.54 -6.40
N ILE A 127 4.16 -10.44 -7.70
CA ILE A 127 3.55 -9.47 -8.61
C ILE A 127 2.03 -9.71 -8.69
N SER A 128 1.58 -10.97 -8.74
CA SER A 128 0.14 -11.27 -8.88
C SER A 128 -0.71 -10.82 -7.68
N ILE A 129 -0.09 -10.61 -6.50
CA ILE A 129 -0.76 -10.03 -5.34
C ILE A 129 -0.89 -8.50 -5.47
N LEU A 130 0.01 -7.89 -6.22
CA LEU A 130 0.06 -6.44 -6.45
C LEU A 130 -0.81 -5.99 -7.61
N GLU A 131 -1.13 -6.89 -8.54
CA GLU A 131 -2.01 -6.60 -9.65
C GLU A 131 -3.42 -6.26 -9.14
N GLU A 132 -3.91 -5.12 -9.54
CA GLU A 132 -5.29 -4.73 -9.25
C GLU A 132 -6.21 -5.49 -10.20
N LYS A 133 -6.98 -6.42 -9.63
CA LYS A 133 -7.98 -7.18 -10.41
C LYS A 133 -9.20 -6.33 -10.74
N GLU A 134 -9.52 -5.37 -9.88
CA GLU A 134 -10.68 -4.51 -9.99
C GLU A 134 -10.32 -3.07 -9.64
N THR A 135 -11.01 -2.14 -10.23
CA THR A 135 -10.88 -0.71 -9.95
C THR A 135 -12.24 -0.04 -9.88
N THR A 136 -12.35 1.00 -9.07
CA THR A 136 -13.57 1.81 -9.01
C THR A 136 -13.42 3.01 -9.95
N ILE A 137 -14.29 3.07 -10.96
CA ILE A 137 -14.38 4.23 -11.84
C ILE A 137 -15.54 5.14 -11.45
N ILE A 138 -15.32 6.45 -11.63
CA ILE A 138 -16.34 7.47 -11.41
C ILE A 138 -17.11 7.68 -12.69
N ILE A 139 -18.46 7.55 -12.65
CA ILE A 139 -19.33 7.89 -13.77
C ILE A 139 -19.83 9.32 -13.59
N GLN A 140 -19.52 10.13 -14.58
CA GLN A 140 -19.94 11.53 -14.65
C GLN A 140 -20.94 11.73 -15.79
N ILE A 141 -21.88 12.65 -15.59
CA ILE A 141 -22.79 13.16 -16.64
C ILE A 141 -22.63 14.67 -16.66
N ASN A 142 -22.23 15.20 -17.83
CA ASN A 142 -21.93 16.61 -18.01
C ASN A 142 -20.97 17.15 -16.94
N GLY A 143 -19.90 16.36 -16.61
CA GLY A 143 -18.88 16.72 -15.62
C GLY A 143 -19.29 16.55 -14.15
N LYS A 144 -20.55 16.18 -13.86
CA LYS A 144 -21.03 15.96 -12.48
C LYS A 144 -21.05 14.47 -12.16
N MET A 145 -20.43 14.09 -11.05
CA MET A 145 -20.43 12.70 -10.55
C MET A 145 -21.87 12.23 -10.29
N LYS A 146 -22.21 11.03 -10.76
CA LYS A 146 -23.52 10.40 -10.61
C LYS A 146 -23.46 9.00 -9.97
N SER A 147 -22.43 8.23 -10.28
CA SER A 147 -22.27 6.87 -9.77
C SER A 147 -20.79 6.51 -9.66
N GLN A 148 -20.52 5.42 -8.94
CA GLN A 148 -19.23 4.72 -8.92
C GLN A 148 -19.49 3.27 -9.30
N LEU A 149 -18.66 2.73 -10.19
CA LEU A 149 -18.75 1.35 -10.64
C LEU A 149 -17.43 0.63 -10.34
N LEU A 150 -17.54 -0.54 -9.71
CA LEU A 150 -16.43 -1.48 -9.59
C LEU A 150 -16.35 -2.28 -10.87
N ILE A 151 -15.22 -2.21 -11.56
CA ILE A 151 -14.99 -2.89 -12.83
C ILE A 151 -13.66 -3.64 -12.80
N PRO A 152 -13.45 -4.68 -13.61
CA PRO A 152 -12.15 -5.27 -13.80
C PRO A 152 -11.12 -4.21 -14.20
N PHE A 153 -9.88 -4.35 -13.68
CA PHE A 153 -8.80 -3.43 -14.03
C PHE A 153 -8.51 -3.51 -15.53
N ASP A 154 -8.24 -2.39 -16.15
CA ASP A 154 -7.97 -2.27 -17.58
C ASP A 154 -9.15 -2.55 -18.53
N THR A 155 -10.40 -2.57 -18.01
CA THR A 155 -11.62 -2.72 -18.83
C THR A 155 -11.68 -1.65 -19.93
N ASP A 156 -12.03 -2.08 -21.14
CA ASP A 156 -12.15 -1.18 -22.29
C ASP A 156 -13.42 -0.30 -22.23
N LYS A 157 -13.33 0.86 -22.89
CA LYS A 157 -14.43 1.82 -22.95
C LYS A 157 -15.76 1.19 -23.40
N SER A 158 -15.70 0.29 -24.39
CA SER A 158 -16.88 -0.39 -24.94
C SER A 158 -17.59 -1.29 -23.93
N GLU A 159 -16.83 -1.97 -23.09
CA GLU A 159 -17.37 -2.83 -22.03
C GLU A 159 -17.97 -2.00 -20.90
N ILE A 160 -17.32 -0.89 -20.52
CA ILE A 160 -17.84 0.01 -19.50
C ILE A 160 -19.17 0.62 -19.95
N LEU A 161 -19.29 1.01 -21.21
CA LEU A 161 -20.54 1.54 -21.74
C LEU A 161 -21.68 0.51 -21.64
N LYS A 162 -21.41 -0.77 -21.92
CA LYS A 162 -22.39 -1.85 -21.76
C LYS A 162 -22.82 -2.05 -20.30
N ILE A 163 -21.91 -1.85 -19.34
CA ILE A 163 -22.20 -1.93 -17.91
C ILE A 163 -23.07 -0.72 -17.50
N VAL A 164 -22.72 0.46 -17.97
CA VAL A 164 -23.44 1.72 -17.69
C VAL A 164 -24.87 1.69 -18.26
N GLU A 165 -25.06 1.10 -19.44
CA GLU A 165 -26.37 0.91 -20.06
C GLU A 165 -27.30 -0.07 -19.30
N LYS A 166 -26.77 -0.84 -18.36
CA LYS A 166 -27.51 -1.74 -17.46
C LYS A 166 -27.74 -1.17 -16.08
N ASP A 167 -27.06 -0.09 -15.71
CA ASP A 167 -27.18 0.53 -14.38
C ASP A 167 -28.41 1.44 -14.34
N GLU A 168 -29.46 1.01 -13.61
CA GLU A 168 -30.71 1.76 -13.45
C GLU A 168 -30.53 3.18 -12.92
N LYS A 169 -29.52 3.42 -12.08
CA LYS A 169 -29.22 4.75 -11.52
C LYS A 169 -28.76 5.69 -12.62
N ILE A 170 -27.95 5.20 -13.54
CA ILE A 170 -27.37 5.99 -14.63
C ILE A 170 -28.41 6.16 -15.74
N LEU A 171 -29.19 5.10 -16.04
CA LEU A 171 -30.24 5.13 -17.04
C LEU A 171 -31.25 6.26 -16.81
N ARG A 172 -31.59 6.57 -15.55
CA ARG A 172 -32.53 7.68 -15.22
C ARG A 172 -32.02 9.04 -15.69
N PHE A 173 -30.73 9.21 -15.85
CA PHE A 173 -30.14 10.47 -16.30
C PHE A 173 -29.93 10.53 -17.81
N ILE A 174 -29.84 9.36 -18.48
CA ILE A 174 -29.60 9.25 -19.92
C ILE A 174 -30.94 9.11 -20.70
N LYS A 175 -31.99 8.57 -20.04
CA LYS A 175 -33.31 8.37 -20.65
C LYS A 175 -33.84 9.67 -21.27
N ASN A 176 -34.22 9.59 -22.55
CA ASN A 176 -34.71 10.74 -23.35
C ASN A 176 -33.69 11.85 -23.64
N LYS A 177 -32.41 11.58 -23.55
CA LYS A 177 -31.32 12.51 -23.87
C LYS A 177 -30.41 11.92 -24.94
N LYS A 178 -29.85 12.77 -25.79
CA LYS A 178 -28.88 12.34 -26.80
C LYS A 178 -27.48 12.40 -26.28
N ILE A 179 -26.72 11.29 -26.32
CA ILE A 179 -25.32 11.25 -26.01
C ILE A 179 -24.53 11.88 -27.16
N ILE A 180 -23.81 12.96 -26.89
CA ILE A 180 -22.97 13.67 -27.85
C ILE A 180 -21.58 13.11 -27.88
N ASN A 181 -21.02 12.90 -26.69
CA ASN A 181 -19.64 12.44 -26.52
C ASN A 181 -19.47 11.63 -25.25
N THR A 182 -18.46 10.76 -25.24
CA THR A 182 -18.05 10.01 -24.06
C THR A 182 -16.56 10.08 -23.91
N ILE A 183 -16.10 10.66 -22.78
CA ILE A 183 -14.68 10.81 -22.44
C ILE A 183 -14.34 9.76 -21.39
N TYR A 184 -13.47 8.83 -21.76
CA TYR A 184 -12.99 7.79 -20.86
C TYR A 184 -11.53 8.01 -20.49
N VAL A 185 -11.25 8.09 -19.19
CA VAL A 185 -9.90 8.05 -18.63
C VAL A 185 -9.74 6.69 -17.96
N LYS A 186 -8.90 5.86 -18.54
CA LYS A 186 -8.71 4.45 -18.17
C LYS A 186 -8.49 4.30 -16.66
N ASN A 187 -9.23 3.38 -16.03
CA ASN A 187 -9.19 3.08 -14.61
C ASN A 187 -9.54 4.25 -13.67
N LYS A 188 -10.09 5.34 -14.15
CA LYS A 188 -10.41 6.53 -13.35
C LYS A 188 -11.85 7.00 -13.48
N LEU A 189 -12.25 7.38 -14.68
CA LEU A 189 -13.58 7.95 -14.88
C LEU A 189 -14.12 7.74 -16.30
N LEU A 190 -15.43 7.69 -16.41
CA LEU A 190 -16.18 7.84 -17.66
C LEU A 190 -17.10 9.07 -17.53
N ASN A 191 -16.93 10.06 -18.40
CA ASN A 191 -17.82 11.22 -18.48
C ASN A 191 -18.69 11.11 -19.75
N ILE A 192 -20.01 11.10 -19.55
CA ILE A 192 -21.02 11.06 -20.63
C ILE A 192 -21.55 12.47 -20.81
N VAL A 193 -21.38 13.02 -22.00
CA VAL A 193 -21.87 14.34 -22.36
C VAL A 193 -23.22 14.21 -23.08
N LEU A 194 -24.26 14.80 -22.49
CA LEU A 194 -25.65 14.75 -22.94
C LEU A 194 -26.16 16.13 -23.34
N ILE A 195 -27.05 16.14 -24.31
CA ILE A 195 -27.97 17.25 -24.66
C ILE A 195 -29.41 16.84 -24.45
#